data_e22796e60c52c1db9fb701471e77b847
#
_entry.id   e22796e60c52c1db9fb701471e77b847
#
_cell.length_a   1.000
_cell.length_b   1.000
_cell.length_c   1.000
_cell.angle_alpha   90.00
_cell.angle_beta   90.00
_cell.angle_gamma   90.00
#
_symmetry.space_group_name_H-M   'P 1'
#
loop_
_entity.id
_entity.type
_entity.pdbx_description
1 polymer ?
#
loop_
_entity_poly.entity_id
_entity_poly.type
_entity_poly.pdbx_seq_one_letter_code
_entity_poly.pdbx_strand_id
1 'polypeptide(L)'
;MENDYQKSTETGEETMLPTSGNTEPAGSVAEVRDMLELNDKGNVKNTIGNCLTVFQYDPVLSHAVRYNLLTERVDVGKPLWWVKNSPALTDTDICYFMYYLEKNYGLTSEKNIQKAIRLTADQNRYHPVRDYLNSLCWDGKERISHALSHFLGAEESGYCREALRLFMLGAIRRVFEPGCKFEVMLCLVG
;
A
#
# COMPACT_ATOMS: atom_id res chain seq x y z
N MET A 1 -17.92 -17.05 52.82
CA MET A 1 -16.55 -17.38 52.36
C MET A 1 -16.33 -16.62 51.06
N GLU A 2 -15.84 -15.38 51.23
CA GLU A 2 -15.51 -14.49 50.15
C GLU A 2 -14.09 -14.86 49.69
N ASN A 3 -13.89 -14.97 48.39
CA ASN A 3 -12.59 -15.11 47.78
C ASN A 3 -12.32 -13.89 46.89
N ASP A 4 -11.58 -12.97 47.47
CA ASP A 4 -10.96 -11.84 46.78
C ASP A 4 -9.88 -12.34 45.82
N TYR A 5 -10.09 -12.14 44.50
CA TYR A 5 -9.00 -12.18 43.52
C TYR A 5 -8.56 -10.75 43.23
N GLN A 6 -7.44 -10.38 43.80
CA GLN A 6 -6.70 -9.18 43.47
C GLN A 6 -6.25 -9.22 42.03
N LYS A 7 -6.69 -8.24 41.26
CA LYS A 7 -6.30 -7.97 39.88
C LYS A 7 -5.06 -7.07 39.89
N SER A 8 -3.89 -7.68 39.64
CA SER A 8 -2.65 -6.94 39.38
C SER A 8 -2.74 -6.29 38.00
N THR A 9 -2.79 -4.97 37.99
CA THR A 9 -2.67 -4.12 36.80
C THR A 9 -1.21 -4.01 36.42
N GLU A 10 -0.76 -4.78 35.43
CA GLU A 10 0.48 -4.51 34.71
C GLU A 10 0.19 -3.43 33.67
N THR A 11 0.72 -2.23 33.94
CA THR A 11 0.82 -1.15 32.94
C THR A 11 1.91 -1.49 31.94
N GLY A 12 1.54 -2.19 30.86
CA GLY A 12 2.38 -2.32 29.69
C GLY A 12 2.38 -0.98 28.93
N GLU A 13 3.51 -0.28 28.92
CA GLU A 13 3.76 0.77 27.94
C GLU A 13 3.76 0.15 26.56
N GLU A 14 2.61 0.23 25.87
CA GLU A 14 2.54 0.04 24.42
C GLU A 14 3.36 1.13 23.75
N THR A 15 4.56 0.78 23.31
CA THR A 15 5.35 1.60 22.39
C THR A 15 4.60 1.64 21.05
N MET A 16 3.67 2.59 20.91
CA MET A 16 2.98 2.85 19.67
C MET A 16 4.00 3.23 18.61
N LEU A 17 4.16 2.39 17.60
CA LEU A 17 4.75 2.78 16.33
C LEU A 17 3.94 3.96 15.78
N PRO A 18 4.57 5.04 15.29
CA PRO A 18 3.86 6.20 14.80
C PRO A 18 2.91 5.79 13.66
N THR A 19 1.63 5.98 13.90
CA THR A 19 0.59 5.83 12.89
C THR A 19 0.86 6.78 11.73
N SER A 20 0.70 6.25 10.51
CA SER A 20 0.74 6.95 9.23
C SER A 20 -0.09 8.26 9.24
N GLY A 21 0.48 9.32 9.77
CA GLY A 21 0.04 10.67 9.51
C GLY A 21 0.71 11.15 8.22
N ASN A 22 0.00 11.93 7.42
CA ASN A 22 0.54 12.64 6.25
C ASN A 22 1.71 13.53 6.70
N THR A 23 2.89 12.97 6.82
CA THR A 23 4.12 13.72 7.09
C THR A 23 4.58 14.28 5.75
N GLU A 24 4.55 15.60 5.61
CA GLU A 24 5.12 16.26 4.44
C GLU A 24 6.62 15.94 4.36
N PRO A 25 7.14 15.69 3.15
CA PRO A 25 8.58 15.49 2.96
C PRO A 25 9.35 16.75 3.37
N ALA A 26 10.57 16.58 3.88
CA ALA A 26 11.46 17.70 4.14
C ALA A 26 11.78 18.45 2.83
N GLY A 27 12.04 19.75 2.90
CA GLY A 27 12.31 20.55 1.70
C GLY A 27 13.63 20.21 1.00
N SER A 28 14.60 19.59 1.72
CA SER A 28 15.91 19.29 1.18
C SER A 28 16.58 18.06 1.81
N VAL A 29 17.55 17.50 1.09
CA VAL A 29 18.43 16.41 1.58
C VAL A 29 19.20 16.83 2.84
N ALA A 30 19.56 18.12 2.97
CA ALA A 30 20.30 18.63 4.12
C ALA A 30 19.46 18.55 5.41
N GLU A 31 18.21 18.95 5.35
CA GLU A 31 17.28 18.86 6.49
C GLU A 31 17.08 17.41 6.96
N VAL A 32 16.97 16.46 6.01
CA VAL A 32 16.87 15.04 6.36
C VAL A 32 18.16 14.52 7.01
N ARG A 33 19.33 14.97 6.56
CA ARG A 33 20.62 14.62 7.19
C ARG A 33 20.70 15.04 8.65
N ASP A 34 20.18 16.21 8.98
CA ASP A 34 20.17 16.76 10.34
C ASP A 34 19.28 15.93 11.30
N MET A 35 18.33 15.15 10.76
CA MET A 35 17.46 14.24 11.53
C MET A 35 18.12 12.89 11.82
N LEU A 36 19.26 12.56 11.18
CA LEU A 36 19.86 11.23 11.28
C LEU A 36 20.75 11.09 12.52
N GLU A 37 20.71 9.92 13.11
CA GLU A 37 21.62 9.57 14.21
C GLU A 37 23.06 9.43 13.71
N LEU A 38 23.96 10.11 14.42
CA LEU A 38 25.39 10.07 14.17
C LEU A 38 26.09 9.16 15.20
N ASN A 39 27.23 8.60 14.80
CA ASN A 39 28.15 7.92 15.72
C ASN A 39 29.09 8.93 16.39
N ASP A 40 29.92 8.45 17.35
CA ASP A 40 30.86 9.27 18.10
C ASP A 40 31.90 9.99 17.22
N LYS A 41 32.06 9.58 15.97
CA LYS A 41 32.95 10.17 14.97
C LYS A 41 32.25 11.16 14.03
N GLY A 42 30.95 11.44 14.27
CA GLY A 42 30.16 12.33 13.43
C GLY A 42 29.67 11.73 12.10
N ASN A 43 29.84 10.42 11.88
CA ASN A 43 29.32 9.75 10.70
C ASN A 43 27.89 9.22 10.93
N VAL A 44 27.06 9.18 9.90
CA VAL A 44 25.71 8.63 9.95
C VAL A 44 25.79 7.14 10.33
N LYS A 45 25.00 6.74 11.33
CA LYS A 45 24.89 5.32 11.70
C LYS A 45 24.10 4.55 10.66
N ASN A 46 24.61 3.38 10.26
CA ASN A 46 23.91 2.46 9.35
C ASN A 46 22.83 1.65 10.10
N THR A 47 21.79 2.34 10.60
CA THR A 47 20.66 1.74 11.33
C THR A 47 19.41 1.64 10.46
N ILE A 48 18.47 0.75 10.83
CA ILE A 48 17.15 0.70 10.18
C ILE A 48 16.40 2.02 10.43
N GLY A 49 16.53 2.62 11.61
CA GLY A 49 15.90 3.89 11.95
C GLY A 49 16.31 5.00 11.01
N ASN A 50 17.61 5.20 10.77
CA ASN A 50 18.08 6.20 9.82
C ASN A 50 17.59 5.93 8.40
N CYS A 51 17.56 4.67 7.95
CA CYS A 51 16.99 4.32 6.65
C CYS A 51 15.49 4.67 6.59
N LEU A 52 14.71 4.38 7.63
CA LEU A 52 13.29 4.72 7.71
C LEU A 52 13.07 6.23 7.66
N THR A 53 13.85 7.01 8.44
CA THR A 53 13.79 8.47 8.41
C THR A 53 14.00 9.01 7.00
N VAL A 54 14.97 8.48 6.26
CA VAL A 54 15.19 8.90 4.86
C VAL A 54 14.00 8.52 3.98
N PHE A 55 13.48 7.29 4.05
CA PHE A 55 12.30 6.89 3.26
C PHE A 55 11.02 7.67 3.61
N GLN A 56 10.95 8.23 4.81
CA GLN A 56 9.80 9.00 5.26
C GLN A 56 9.87 10.47 4.85
N TYR A 57 11.04 11.10 4.95
CA TYR A 57 11.18 12.54 4.84
C TYR A 57 11.94 13.02 3.61
N ASP A 58 12.74 12.17 2.95
CA ASP A 58 13.47 12.58 1.75
C ASP A 58 12.51 12.97 0.61
N PRO A 59 12.71 14.12 -0.05
CA PRO A 59 11.80 14.60 -1.10
C PRO A 59 11.70 13.65 -2.30
N VAL A 60 12.74 12.86 -2.57
CA VAL A 60 12.76 11.88 -3.66
C VAL A 60 12.22 10.52 -3.22
N LEU A 61 12.54 10.07 -1.99
CA LEU A 61 12.20 8.73 -1.52
C LEU A 61 10.89 8.65 -0.72
N SER A 62 10.38 9.77 -0.21
CA SER A 62 9.07 9.78 0.47
C SER A 62 7.98 9.22 -0.46
N HIS A 63 7.16 8.33 0.05
CA HIS A 63 6.11 7.63 -0.71
C HIS A 63 6.62 6.84 -1.94
N ALA A 64 7.94 6.58 -2.04
CA ALA A 64 8.50 5.87 -3.19
C ALA A 64 8.12 4.38 -3.21
N VAL A 65 7.84 3.78 -2.06
CA VAL A 65 7.48 2.36 -1.95
C VAL A 65 6.14 2.17 -1.25
N ARG A 66 5.33 1.24 -1.75
CA ARG A 66 3.98 0.93 -1.27
C ARG A 66 3.75 -0.57 -1.29
N TYR A 67 2.96 -1.09 -0.35
CA TYR A 67 2.57 -2.49 -0.34
C TYR A 67 1.21 -2.69 -1.03
N ASN A 68 1.22 -3.46 -2.11
CA ASN A 68 0.02 -3.77 -2.87
C ASN A 68 -0.70 -4.96 -2.24
N LEU A 69 -1.87 -4.70 -1.64
CA LEU A 69 -2.69 -5.72 -0.96
C LEU A 69 -3.31 -6.75 -1.92
N LEU A 70 -3.42 -6.43 -3.21
CA LEU A 70 -3.98 -7.36 -4.20
C LEU A 70 -2.94 -8.38 -4.67
N THR A 71 -1.71 -7.94 -4.90
CA THR A 71 -0.63 -8.80 -5.41
C THR A 71 0.30 -9.32 -4.32
N GLU A 72 0.13 -8.82 -3.09
CA GLU A 72 0.98 -9.12 -1.91
C GLU A 72 2.46 -8.81 -2.17
N ARG A 73 2.75 -7.73 -2.89
CA ARG A 73 4.10 -7.31 -3.28
C ARG A 73 4.35 -5.85 -2.95
N VAL A 74 5.62 -5.51 -2.86
CA VAL A 74 6.05 -4.11 -2.79
C VAL A 74 6.09 -3.55 -4.20
N ASP A 75 5.48 -2.38 -4.37
CA ASP A 75 5.50 -1.62 -5.61
C ASP A 75 6.24 -0.30 -5.41
N VAL A 76 6.84 0.20 -6.49
CA VAL A 76 7.35 1.59 -6.55
C VAL A 76 6.16 2.49 -6.87
N GLY A 77 5.81 3.34 -5.92
CA GLY A 77 4.55 4.09 -5.90
C GLY A 77 4.53 5.38 -6.71
N LYS A 78 5.71 5.85 -7.18
CA LYS A 78 5.83 7.09 -7.96
C LYS A 78 6.96 6.99 -8.99
N PRO A 79 6.97 7.85 -10.04
CA PRO A 79 8.09 7.95 -10.95
C PRO A 79 9.37 8.38 -10.20
N LEU A 80 10.46 7.71 -10.51
CA LEU A 80 11.80 8.02 -10.00
C LEU A 80 12.73 8.33 -11.18
N TRP A 81 14.02 8.54 -10.93
CA TRP A 81 14.99 8.95 -11.97
C TRP A 81 15.44 7.81 -12.92
N TRP A 82 14.93 6.59 -12.72
CA TRP A 82 15.18 5.48 -13.65
C TRP A 82 13.88 4.99 -14.29
N VAL A 83 14.02 4.36 -15.44
CA VAL A 83 12.87 3.85 -16.21
C VAL A 83 12.41 2.51 -15.66
N LYS A 84 11.09 2.37 -15.50
CA LYS A 84 10.42 1.14 -15.09
C LYS A 84 9.30 0.77 -16.06
N ASN A 85 9.20 -0.52 -16.35
CA ASN A 85 8.11 -1.08 -17.19
C ASN A 85 6.97 -1.68 -16.34
N SER A 86 7.20 -1.88 -15.05
CA SER A 86 6.22 -2.46 -14.11
C SER A 86 6.34 -1.76 -12.76
N PRO A 87 5.25 -1.58 -12.02
CA PRO A 87 5.31 -1.00 -10.67
C PRO A 87 6.01 -1.91 -9.66
N ALA A 88 6.03 -3.23 -9.85
CA ALA A 88 6.61 -4.17 -8.91
C ALA A 88 8.10 -3.86 -8.62
N LEU A 89 8.47 -3.85 -7.34
CA LEU A 89 9.85 -3.67 -6.90
C LEU A 89 10.72 -4.83 -7.41
N THR A 90 11.85 -4.49 -8.03
CA THR A 90 12.85 -5.44 -8.53
C THR A 90 14.18 -5.27 -7.79
N ASP A 91 15.09 -6.26 -7.93
CA ASP A 91 16.45 -6.16 -7.37
C ASP A 91 17.23 -4.95 -7.94
N THR A 92 16.99 -4.62 -9.20
CA THR A 92 17.58 -3.43 -9.83
C THR A 92 17.10 -2.14 -9.15
N ASP A 93 15.82 -2.06 -8.78
CA ASP A 93 15.30 -0.90 -8.04
C ASP A 93 15.95 -0.78 -6.67
N ILE A 94 16.18 -1.90 -5.99
CA ILE A 94 16.89 -1.93 -4.71
C ILE A 94 18.31 -1.39 -4.88
N CYS A 95 19.02 -1.75 -5.95
CA CYS A 95 20.35 -1.20 -6.25
C CYS A 95 20.31 0.33 -6.47
N TYR A 96 19.28 0.86 -7.15
CA TYR A 96 19.11 2.31 -7.30
C TYR A 96 18.83 3.01 -5.97
N PHE A 97 18.01 2.43 -5.11
CA PHE A 97 17.80 2.95 -3.76
C PHE A 97 19.09 2.93 -2.94
N MET A 98 19.85 1.84 -2.97
CA MET A 98 21.13 1.73 -2.29
C MET A 98 22.11 2.80 -2.76
N TYR A 99 22.27 2.97 -4.09
CA TYR A 99 23.12 4.00 -4.65
C TYR A 99 22.73 5.40 -4.18
N TYR A 100 21.44 5.71 -4.17
CA TYR A 100 20.94 7.01 -3.71
C TYR A 100 21.23 7.24 -2.22
N LEU A 101 20.98 6.25 -1.39
CA LEU A 101 21.20 6.30 0.06
C LEU A 101 22.67 6.40 0.42
N GLU A 102 23.53 5.68 -0.26
CA GLU A 102 24.98 5.78 -0.10
C GLU A 102 25.47 7.18 -0.48
N LYS A 103 25.13 7.65 -1.67
CA LYS A 103 25.61 8.94 -2.20
C LYS A 103 25.17 10.13 -1.35
N ASN A 104 23.91 10.16 -0.93
CA ASN A 104 23.33 11.32 -0.26
C ASN A 104 23.43 11.25 1.27
N TYR A 105 23.46 10.07 1.87
CA TYR A 105 23.37 9.87 3.32
C TYR A 105 24.48 9.03 3.93
N GLY A 106 25.32 8.37 3.12
CA GLY A 106 26.37 7.46 3.61
C GLY A 106 25.78 6.15 4.18
N LEU A 107 24.53 5.81 3.84
CA LEU A 107 23.88 4.57 4.29
C LEU A 107 24.18 3.45 3.30
N THR A 108 24.98 2.45 3.73
CA THR A 108 25.53 1.39 2.88
C THR A 108 25.08 -0.02 3.26
N SER A 109 24.35 -0.17 4.37
CA SER A 109 23.91 -1.47 4.86
C SER A 109 22.73 -2.01 4.07
N GLU A 110 22.97 -2.84 3.06
CA GLU A 110 21.94 -3.48 2.23
C GLU A 110 20.83 -4.13 3.08
N LYS A 111 21.20 -4.90 4.11
CA LYS A 111 20.24 -5.57 5.00
C LYS A 111 19.30 -4.58 5.68
N ASN A 112 19.79 -3.44 6.13
CA ASN A 112 18.99 -2.43 6.82
C ASN A 112 18.12 -1.66 5.84
N ILE A 113 18.65 -1.36 4.64
CA ILE A 113 17.92 -0.71 3.55
C ILE A 113 16.74 -1.58 3.11
N GLN A 114 16.96 -2.88 2.87
CA GLN A 114 15.88 -3.80 2.49
C GLN A 114 14.80 -3.91 3.56
N LYS A 115 15.19 -3.93 4.86
CA LYS A 115 14.21 -3.91 5.95
C LYS A 115 13.42 -2.61 6.00
N ALA A 116 14.09 -1.47 5.82
CA ALA A 116 13.43 -0.17 5.79
C ALA A 116 12.44 -0.07 4.61
N ILE A 117 12.81 -0.54 3.42
CA ILE A 117 11.92 -0.61 2.25
C ILE A 117 10.64 -1.40 2.59
N ARG A 118 10.77 -2.58 3.21
CA ARG A 118 9.62 -3.41 3.57
C ARG A 118 8.73 -2.73 4.61
N LEU A 119 9.32 -2.14 5.66
CA LEU A 119 8.58 -1.45 6.72
C LEU A 119 7.87 -0.20 6.17
N THR A 120 8.56 0.60 5.35
CA THR A 120 7.96 1.78 4.71
C THR A 120 6.83 1.38 3.76
N ALA A 121 7.01 0.33 2.98
CA ALA A 121 5.95 -0.17 2.10
C ALA A 121 4.74 -0.65 2.90
N ASP A 122 4.96 -1.34 4.01
CA ASP A 122 3.90 -1.82 4.90
C ASP A 122 3.10 -0.67 5.54
N GLN A 123 3.76 0.43 5.88
CA GLN A 123 3.10 1.67 6.35
C GLN A 123 2.27 2.35 5.25
N ASN A 124 2.64 2.16 3.98
CA ASN A 124 2.00 2.74 2.79
C ASN A 124 1.21 1.68 2.00
N ARG A 125 0.35 0.93 2.66
CA ARG A 125 -0.48 -0.09 2.02
C ARG A 125 -1.53 0.54 1.12
N TYR A 126 -1.82 -0.11 0.00
CA TYR A 126 -2.88 0.29 -0.91
C TYR A 126 -3.53 -0.92 -1.58
N HIS A 127 -4.73 -0.76 -2.09
CA HIS A 127 -5.44 -1.79 -2.83
C HIS A 127 -5.98 -1.20 -4.13
N PRO A 128 -5.34 -1.45 -5.28
CA PRO A 128 -5.61 -0.73 -6.52
C PRO A 128 -7.09 -0.78 -6.94
N VAL A 129 -7.74 -1.94 -6.76
CA VAL A 129 -9.16 -2.08 -7.13
C VAL A 129 -10.09 -1.38 -6.14
N ARG A 130 -9.81 -1.43 -4.82
CA ARG A 130 -10.61 -0.70 -3.82
C ARG A 130 -10.48 0.80 -4.00
N ASP A 131 -9.26 1.28 -4.21
CA ASP A 131 -8.97 2.69 -4.41
C ASP A 131 -9.68 3.20 -5.67
N TYR A 132 -9.64 2.42 -6.76
CA TYR A 132 -10.39 2.72 -7.98
C TYR A 132 -11.90 2.78 -7.72
N LEU A 133 -12.49 1.74 -7.11
CA LEU A 133 -13.92 1.70 -6.83
C LEU A 133 -14.38 2.85 -5.91
N ASN A 134 -13.57 3.19 -4.90
CA ASN A 134 -13.86 4.32 -3.99
C ASN A 134 -13.73 5.69 -4.66
N SER A 135 -12.96 5.80 -5.75
CA SER A 135 -12.82 7.05 -6.51
C SER A 135 -13.99 7.30 -7.48
N LEU A 136 -14.83 6.28 -7.74
CA LEU A 136 -15.93 6.40 -8.67
C LEU A 136 -17.09 7.22 -8.07
N CYS A 137 -17.60 8.15 -8.86
CA CYS A 137 -18.84 8.85 -8.59
C CYS A 137 -19.89 8.43 -9.60
N TRP A 138 -21.08 8.07 -9.13
CA TRP A 138 -22.17 7.72 -10.01
C TRP A 138 -22.73 8.97 -10.72
N ASP A 139 -22.84 8.88 -12.03
CA ASP A 139 -23.33 9.97 -12.90
C ASP A 139 -24.86 9.93 -13.13
N GLY A 140 -25.58 9.06 -12.41
CA GLY A 140 -27.03 8.91 -12.51
C GLY A 140 -27.51 8.05 -13.68
N LYS A 141 -26.61 7.45 -14.48
CA LYS A 141 -27.00 6.65 -15.65
C LYS A 141 -26.99 5.16 -15.33
N GLU A 142 -28.12 4.50 -15.58
CA GLU A 142 -28.24 3.05 -15.49
C GLU A 142 -27.58 2.37 -16.70
N ARG A 143 -26.44 1.71 -16.48
CA ARG A 143 -25.72 0.97 -17.53
C ARG A 143 -25.87 -0.53 -17.41
N ILE A 144 -25.89 -1.05 -16.17
CA ILE A 144 -25.93 -2.50 -15.90
C ILE A 144 -27.22 -3.10 -16.44
N SER A 145 -28.34 -2.37 -16.33
CA SER A 145 -29.67 -2.82 -16.76
C SER A 145 -29.74 -3.20 -18.25
N HIS A 146 -28.92 -2.59 -19.09
CA HIS A 146 -28.92 -2.78 -20.54
C HIS A 146 -27.62 -3.39 -21.09
N ALA A 147 -26.64 -3.69 -20.22
CA ALA A 147 -25.31 -4.08 -20.69
C ALA A 147 -25.30 -5.41 -21.46
N LEU A 148 -26.04 -6.43 -21.00
CA LEU A 148 -26.09 -7.72 -21.70
C LEU A 148 -26.78 -7.62 -23.05
N SER A 149 -27.88 -6.87 -23.15
CA SER A 149 -28.58 -6.68 -24.44
C SER A 149 -27.76 -5.83 -25.38
N HIS A 150 -27.16 -4.73 -24.90
CA HIS A 150 -26.41 -3.78 -25.75
C HIS A 150 -25.09 -4.36 -26.27
N PHE A 151 -24.32 -5.04 -25.44
CA PHE A 151 -22.98 -5.52 -25.82
C PHE A 151 -22.95 -6.97 -26.32
N LEU A 152 -23.89 -7.81 -25.89
CA LEU A 152 -23.89 -9.24 -26.18
C LEU A 152 -25.13 -9.70 -26.94
N GLY A 153 -26.08 -8.81 -27.26
CA GLY A 153 -27.29 -9.15 -27.96
C GLY A 153 -28.26 -10.06 -27.20
N ALA A 154 -28.10 -10.16 -25.87
CA ALA A 154 -29.00 -10.95 -25.05
C ALA A 154 -30.43 -10.36 -25.06
N GLU A 155 -31.45 -11.21 -24.89
CA GLU A 155 -32.82 -10.77 -24.77
C GLU A 155 -32.99 -9.80 -23.59
N GLU A 156 -33.68 -8.71 -23.80
CA GLU A 156 -33.94 -7.70 -22.78
C GLU A 156 -35.04 -8.20 -21.83
N SER A 157 -34.63 -8.85 -20.75
CA SER A 157 -35.52 -9.44 -19.76
C SER A 157 -35.15 -9.00 -18.34
N GLY A 158 -36.11 -9.09 -17.41
CA GLY A 158 -35.87 -8.86 -15.99
C GLY A 158 -34.82 -9.82 -15.43
N TYR A 159 -34.79 -11.05 -15.91
CA TYR A 159 -33.81 -12.05 -15.49
C TYR A 159 -32.38 -11.65 -15.89
N CYS A 160 -32.14 -11.26 -17.14
CA CYS A 160 -30.82 -10.84 -17.61
C CYS A 160 -30.30 -9.64 -16.83
N ARG A 161 -31.14 -8.66 -16.52
CA ARG A 161 -30.79 -7.50 -15.69
C ARG A 161 -30.35 -7.89 -14.30
N GLU A 162 -31.18 -8.69 -13.60
CA GLU A 162 -30.87 -9.11 -12.21
C GLU A 162 -29.66 -10.06 -12.17
N ALA A 163 -29.50 -10.96 -13.12
CA ALA A 163 -28.35 -11.85 -13.20
C ALA A 163 -27.02 -11.08 -13.28
N LEU A 164 -26.93 -10.10 -14.17
CA LEU A 164 -25.72 -9.26 -14.29
C LEU A 164 -25.54 -8.38 -13.07
N ARG A 165 -26.61 -7.77 -12.54
CA ARG A 165 -26.55 -6.94 -11.34
C ARG A 165 -26.00 -7.71 -10.14
N LEU A 166 -26.50 -8.91 -9.89
CA LEU A 166 -26.03 -9.79 -8.81
C LEU A 166 -24.55 -10.18 -9.01
N PHE A 167 -24.18 -10.52 -10.24
CA PHE A 167 -22.79 -10.86 -10.56
C PHE A 167 -21.83 -9.69 -10.25
N MET A 168 -22.17 -8.48 -10.70
CA MET A 168 -21.36 -7.27 -10.45
C MET A 168 -21.29 -6.92 -8.96
N LEU A 169 -22.42 -7.02 -8.23
CA LEU A 169 -22.43 -6.81 -6.77
C LEU A 169 -21.57 -7.85 -6.04
N GLY A 170 -21.61 -9.10 -6.46
CA GLY A 170 -20.76 -10.16 -5.89
C GLY A 170 -19.27 -9.92 -6.16
N ALA A 171 -18.92 -9.45 -7.36
CA ALA A 171 -17.55 -9.10 -7.70
C ALA A 171 -17.03 -7.94 -6.82
N ILE A 172 -17.82 -6.87 -6.67
CA ILE A 172 -17.48 -5.73 -5.80
C ILE A 172 -17.36 -6.20 -4.35
N ARG A 173 -18.31 -6.97 -3.86
CA ARG A 173 -18.27 -7.47 -2.49
C ARG A 173 -17.01 -8.27 -2.19
N ARG A 174 -16.55 -9.11 -3.10
CA ARG A 174 -15.30 -9.88 -2.93
C ARG A 174 -14.05 -9.01 -2.85
N VAL A 175 -14.06 -7.84 -3.46
CA VAL A 175 -12.96 -6.87 -3.34
C VAL A 175 -12.92 -6.27 -1.93
N PHE A 176 -14.07 -5.91 -1.34
CA PHE A 176 -14.13 -5.30 -0.02
C PHE A 176 -14.10 -6.32 1.12
N GLU A 177 -14.69 -7.51 0.90
CA GLU A 177 -14.78 -8.61 1.86
C GLU A 177 -14.17 -9.89 1.26
N PRO A 178 -12.82 -10.01 1.19
CA PRO A 178 -12.16 -11.21 0.68
C PRO A 178 -12.60 -12.46 1.45
N GLY A 179 -12.94 -13.52 0.72
CA GLY A 179 -13.46 -14.76 1.32
C GLY A 179 -14.97 -14.78 1.57
N CYS A 180 -15.72 -13.71 1.26
CA CYS A 180 -17.18 -13.74 1.33
C CYS A 180 -17.75 -14.82 0.39
N LYS A 181 -18.81 -15.48 0.83
CA LYS A 181 -19.52 -16.51 0.04
C LYS A 181 -20.25 -15.87 -1.14
N PHE A 182 -19.94 -16.34 -2.34
CA PHE A 182 -20.65 -15.99 -3.57
C PHE A 182 -20.62 -17.18 -4.51
N GLU A 183 -21.71 -17.94 -4.53
CA GLU A 183 -21.81 -19.25 -5.21
C GLU A 183 -22.50 -19.16 -6.58
N VAL A 184 -22.69 -17.95 -7.08
CA VAL A 184 -23.33 -17.71 -8.38
C VAL A 184 -22.28 -17.54 -9.47
N MET A 185 -22.44 -18.23 -10.58
CA MET A 185 -21.64 -18.08 -11.78
C MET A 185 -22.55 -17.61 -12.94
N LEU A 186 -22.15 -16.51 -13.59
CA LEU A 186 -22.81 -16.04 -14.79
C LEU A 186 -22.25 -16.83 -15.99
N CYS A 187 -23.10 -17.60 -16.66
CA CYS A 187 -22.75 -18.31 -17.91
C CYS A 187 -23.32 -17.52 -19.09
N LEU A 188 -22.47 -17.16 -20.03
CA LEU A 188 -22.86 -16.55 -21.31
C LEU A 188 -22.80 -17.67 -22.37
N VAL A 189 -23.92 -17.91 -23.04
CA VAL A 189 -24.05 -18.93 -24.09
C VAL A 189 -24.44 -18.21 -25.37
N GLY A 190 -23.64 -18.39 -26.45
CA GLY A 190 -23.82 -17.81 -27.76
C GLY A 190 -23.85 -18.87 -28.84
#